data_c2dac48488d7835d41693f3cbdd9be8e
#
_entry.id   c2dac48488d7835d41693f3cbdd9be8e
#
_cell.length_a   1.000
_cell.length_b   1.000
_cell.length_c   1.000
_cell.angle_alpha   90.00
_cell.angle_beta   90.00
_cell.angle_gamma   90.00
#
_symmetry.space_group_name_H-M   'P 1'
#
loop_
_entity.id
_entity.type
_entity.pdbx_description
1 polymer ?
#
loop_
_entity_poly.entity_id
_entity_poly.type
_entity_poly.pdbx_seq_one_letter_code
_entity_poly.pdbx_strand_id
1 'polypeptide(L)'
;MKKEIIVYSISDSLGGTSQKLLSAVSAQYPDIIFNNSYRFPFINQEEELLDILCDAMKDDALVISTLVNSQLSAVAREFSQKQGLSYLDLMHPFF
;
A
#
# COMPACT_ATOMS: atom_id res chain seq x y z
N MET A 1 14.90 -19.25 8.40
CA MET A 1 15.17 -17.80 8.25
C MET A 1 13.89 -17.10 7.87
N LYS A 2 13.54 -16.01 8.58
CA LYS A 2 12.33 -15.26 8.28
C LYS A 2 12.62 -14.21 7.21
N LYS A 3 11.66 -14.04 6.30
CA LYS A 3 11.71 -13.02 5.27
C LYS A 3 10.96 -11.79 5.74
N GLU A 4 11.52 -10.61 5.52
CA GLU A 4 10.85 -9.35 5.83
C GLU A 4 10.31 -8.71 4.56
N ILE A 5 9.05 -8.27 4.62
CA ILE A 5 8.41 -7.50 3.54
C ILE A 5 8.04 -6.14 4.12
N ILE A 6 8.54 -5.08 3.49
CA ILE A 6 8.19 -3.71 3.84
C ILE A 6 6.84 -3.39 3.20
N VAL A 7 5.91 -2.88 4.00
CA VAL A 7 4.56 -2.56 3.54
C VAL A 7 4.29 -1.06 3.73
N TYR A 8 3.88 -0.42 2.65
CA TYR A 8 3.40 0.96 2.67
C TYR A 8 1.88 0.94 2.59
N SER A 9 1.22 1.43 3.63
CA SER A 9 -0.25 1.50 3.68
C SER A 9 -0.69 2.93 3.38
N ILE A 10 -1.46 3.10 2.33
CA ILE A 10 -1.92 4.42 1.86
C ILE A 10 -3.44 4.46 1.96
N SER A 11 -3.98 5.52 2.55
CA SER A 11 -5.43 5.69 2.69
C SER A 11 -5.80 7.17 2.63
N ASP A 12 -7.02 7.45 2.18
CA ASP A 12 -7.59 8.80 2.30
C ASP A 12 -8.46 8.94 3.56
N SER A 13 -8.42 7.93 4.43
CA SER A 13 -9.06 7.95 5.75
C SER A 13 -8.05 7.43 6.79
N LEU A 14 -8.52 6.75 7.84
CA LEU A 14 -7.64 6.29 8.93
C LEU A 14 -6.77 5.07 8.58
N GLY A 15 -7.15 4.31 7.56
CA GLY A 15 -6.35 3.15 7.13
C GLY A 15 -6.52 1.89 7.97
N GLY A 16 -7.60 1.79 8.73
CA GLY A 16 -7.84 0.62 9.60
C GLY A 16 -8.04 -0.69 8.85
N THR A 17 -8.58 -0.62 7.63
CA THR A 17 -8.84 -1.83 6.82
C THR A 17 -7.55 -2.55 6.45
N SER A 18 -6.51 -1.82 6.04
CA SER A 18 -5.24 -2.45 5.67
C SER A 18 -4.57 -3.09 6.88
N GLN A 19 -4.71 -2.49 8.06
CA GLN A 19 -4.13 -3.05 9.29
C GLN A 19 -4.78 -4.38 9.66
N LYS A 20 -6.11 -4.47 9.53
CA LYS A 20 -6.83 -5.72 9.78
C LYS A 20 -6.41 -6.80 8.80
N LEU A 21 -6.27 -6.44 7.52
CA LEU A 21 -5.83 -7.39 6.51
C LEU A 21 -4.43 -7.92 6.83
N LEU A 22 -3.50 -7.02 7.15
CA LEU A 22 -2.12 -7.41 7.48
C LEU A 22 -2.06 -8.34 8.68
N SER A 23 -2.88 -8.08 9.71
CA SER A 23 -2.95 -8.97 10.87
C SER A 23 -3.40 -10.37 10.49
N ALA A 24 -4.42 -10.47 9.64
CA ALA A 24 -4.94 -11.75 9.19
C ALA A 24 -3.91 -12.49 8.32
N VAL A 25 -3.25 -11.79 7.41
CA VAL A 25 -2.23 -12.39 6.53
C VAL A 25 -1.02 -12.85 7.34
N SER A 26 -0.57 -12.04 8.31
CA SER A 26 0.57 -12.40 9.15
C SER A 26 0.33 -13.70 9.92
N ALA A 27 -0.91 -13.93 10.35
CA ALA A 27 -1.25 -15.18 11.06
C ALA A 27 -1.14 -16.41 10.15
N GLN A 28 -1.33 -16.25 8.83
CA GLN A 28 -1.25 -17.33 7.85
C GLN A 28 0.18 -17.62 7.40
N TYR A 29 1.08 -16.65 7.53
CA TYR A 29 2.46 -16.77 7.03
C TYR A 29 3.45 -16.43 8.15
N PRO A 30 3.61 -17.34 9.14
CA PRO A 30 4.46 -17.05 10.31
C PRO A 30 5.94 -16.89 9.97
N ASP A 31 6.39 -17.34 8.79
CA ASP A 31 7.78 -17.20 8.36
C ASP A 31 8.06 -15.87 7.67
N ILE A 32 7.04 -15.03 7.51
CA ILE A 32 7.17 -13.71 6.88
C ILE A 32 6.90 -12.64 7.93
N ILE A 33 7.81 -11.67 8.00
CA ILE A 33 7.63 -10.48 8.85
C ILE A 33 7.13 -9.36 7.94
N PHE A 34 5.92 -8.87 8.22
CA PHE A 34 5.36 -7.73 7.48
C PHE A 34 5.65 -6.46 8.27
N ASN A 35 6.61 -5.67 7.79
CA ASN A 35 6.94 -4.40 8.42
C ASN A 35 5.96 -3.33 7.92
N ASN A 36 4.95 -3.03 8.74
CA ASN A 36 3.89 -2.08 8.42
C ASN A 36 4.07 -0.74 9.14
N SER A 37 5.31 -0.36 9.41
CA SER A 37 5.61 0.91 10.07
C SER A 37 5.28 2.13 9.20
N TYR A 38 5.18 1.95 7.89
CA TYR A 38 4.98 3.03 6.93
C TYR A 38 3.50 3.18 6.62
N ARG A 39 2.82 4.03 7.39
CA ARG A 39 1.38 4.29 7.25
C ARG A 39 1.15 5.74 6.86
N PHE A 40 0.33 5.93 5.84
CA PHE A 40 0.07 7.25 5.28
C PHE A 40 -1.44 7.48 5.20
N PRO A 41 -2.07 7.91 6.32
CA PRO A 41 -3.50 8.20 6.33
C PRO A 41 -3.79 9.59 5.78
N PHE A 42 -5.05 9.84 5.45
CA PHE A 42 -5.57 11.15 5.05
C PHE A 42 -4.90 11.73 3.82
N ILE A 43 -4.50 10.87 2.89
CA ILE A 43 -3.90 11.32 1.62
C ILE A 43 -5.00 11.94 0.76
N ASN A 44 -4.79 13.19 0.33
CA ASN A 44 -5.76 13.89 -0.50
C ASN A 44 -5.13 14.69 -1.65
N GLN A 45 -3.81 14.61 -1.81
CA GLN A 45 -3.08 15.32 -2.86
C GLN A 45 -2.32 14.33 -3.72
N GLU A 46 -2.38 14.54 -5.04
CA GLU A 46 -1.69 13.69 -6.00
C GLU A 46 -0.17 13.72 -5.81
N GLU A 47 0.40 14.91 -5.58
CA GLU A 47 1.84 15.06 -5.38
C GLU A 47 2.32 14.26 -4.17
N GLU A 48 1.59 14.35 -3.07
CA GLU A 48 1.91 13.59 -1.86
C GLU A 48 1.88 12.09 -2.12
N LEU A 49 0.86 11.64 -2.84
CA LEU A 49 0.72 10.24 -3.20
C LEU A 49 1.90 9.76 -4.04
N LEU A 50 2.29 10.53 -5.05
CA LEU A 50 3.39 10.15 -5.93
C LEU A 50 4.72 10.10 -5.19
N ASP A 51 4.97 11.03 -4.25
CA ASP A 51 6.17 11.02 -3.43
C ASP A 51 6.25 9.73 -2.59
N ILE A 52 5.13 9.32 -2.01
CA ILE A 52 5.06 8.09 -1.22
C ILE A 52 5.34 6.87 -2.10
N LEU A 53 4.77 6.82 -3.30
CA LEU A 53 4.98 5.71 -4.22
C LEU A 53 6.43 5.63 -4.69
N CYS A 54 7.09 6.78 -4.90
CA CYS A 54 8.51 6.80 -5.22
C CYS A 54 9.36 6.24 -4.09
N ASP A 55 9.04 6.60 -2.85
CA ASP A 55 9.74 6.05 -1.69
C ASP A 55 9.52 4.55 -1.56
N ALA A 56 8.31 4.07 -1.84
CA ALA A 56 8.01 2.64 -1.83
C ALA A 56 8.85 1.88 -2.85
N MET A 57 9.08 2.48 -4.01
CA MET A 57 9.95 1.87 -5.03
C MET A 57 11.38 1.74 -4.55
N LYS A 58 11.91 2.78 -3.90
CA LYS A 58 13.28 2.76 -3.37
C LYS A 58 13.46 1.66 -2.32
N ASP A 59 12.42 1.42 -1.53
CA ASP A 59 12.45 0.42 -0.46
C ASP A 59 12.04 -0.97 -0.94
N ASP A 60 11.69 -1.11 -2.20
CA ASP A 60 11.16 -2.36 -2.77
C ASP A 60 9.98 -2.86 -1.95
N ALA A 61 9.08 -1.96 -1.61
CA ALA A 61 7.97 -2.23 -0.71
C ALA A 61 6.74 -2.74 -1.45
N LEU A 62 5.87 -3.42 -0.70
CA LEU A 62 4.52 -3.73 -1.14
C LEU A 62 3.62 -2.57 -0.74
N VAL A 63 2.87 -2.01 -1.66
CA VAL A 63 1.91 -0.95 -1.37
C VAL A 63 0.51 -1.54 -1.25
N ILE A 64 -0.15 -1.26 -0.13
CA ILE A 64 -1.55 -1.62 0.07
C ILE A 64 -2.35 -0.32 0.15
N SER A 65 -3.31 -0.16 -0.74
CA SER A 65 -4.09 1.06 -0.88
C SER A 65 -5.54 0.83 -0.48
N THR A 66 -6.06 1.73 0.35
CA THR A 66 -7.49 1.81 0.65
C THR A 66 -8.02 3.20 0.30
N LEU A 67 -7.59 3.71 -0.85
CA LEU A 67 -8.04 4.99 -1.37
C LEU A 67 -9.45 4.86 -1.94
N VAL A 68 -10.41 5.53 -1.33
CA VAL A 68 -11.80 5.57 -1.81
C VAL A 68 -11.93 6.52 -3.00
N ASN A 69 -11.16 7.60 -3.00
CA ASN A 69 -11.14 8.55 -4.11
C ASN A 69 -10.66 7.87 -5.39
N SER A 70 -11.53 7.80 -6.40
CA SER A 70 -11.23 7.06 -7.62
C SER A 70 -10.11 7.69 -8.45
N GLN A 71 -9.96 9.01 -8.39
CA GLN A 71 -8.90 9.72 -9.12
C GLN A 71 -7.53 9.41 -8.53
N LEU A 72 -7.39 9.48 -7.21
CA LEU A 72 -6.13 9.13 -6.55
C LEU A 72 -5.80 7.65 -6.74
N SER A 73 -6.82 6.80 -6.65
CA SER A 73 -6.64 5.35 -6.88
C SER A 73 -6.14 5.08 -8.29
N ALA A 74 -6.70 5.77 -9.29
CA ALA A 74 -6.27 5.61 -10.69
C ALA A 74 -4.82 6.06 -10.87
N VAL A 75 -4.42 7.17 -10.27
CA VAL A 75 -3.04 7.67 -10.33
C VAL A 75 -2.08 6.64 -9.73
N ALA A 76 -2.41 6.12 -8.55
CA ALA A 76 -1.56 5.13 -7.87
C ALA A 76 -1.42 3.85 -8.71
N ARG A 77 -2.52 3.36 -9.27
CA ARG A 77 -2.52 2.15 -10.08
C ARG A 77 -1.70 2.34 -11.35
N GLU A 78 -1.89 3.45 -12.05
CA GLU A 78 -1.16 3.73 -13.28
C GLU A 78 0.34 3.85 -13.03
N PHE A 79 0.74 4.60 -12.00
CA PHE A 79 2.14 4.72 -11.61
C PHE A 79 2.75 3.35 -11.32
N SER A 80 2.04 2.54 -10.53
CA SER A 80 2.53 1.24 -10.11
C SER A 80 2.71 0.29 -11.28
N GLN A 81 1.78 0.29 -12.23
CA GLN A 81 1.88 -0.54 -13.43
C GLN A 81 3.06 -0.13 -14.30
N LYS A 82 3.26 1.17 -14.49
CA LYS A 82 4.37 1.66 -15.33
C LYS A 82 5.73 1.39 -14.70
N GLN A 83 5.83 1.47 -13.38
CA GLN A 83 7.10 1.35 -12.67
C GLN A 83 7.37 -0.05 -12.15
N GLY A 84 6.41 -0.97 -12.28
CA GLY A 84 6.59 -2.32 -11.77
C GLY A 84 6.56 -2.42 -10.25
N LEU A 85 5.88 -1.49 -9.59
CA LEU A 85 5.72 -1.49 -8.15
C LEU A 85 4.68 -2.52 -7.73
N SER A 86 4.98 -3.28 -6.67
CA SER A 86 4.01 -4.22 -6.09
C SER A 86 2.90 -3.44 -5.41
N TYR A 87 1.70 -3.52 -5.95
CA TYR A 87 0.58 -2.67 -5.55
C TYR A 87 -0.70 -3.48 -5.44
N LEU A 88 -1.40 -3.31 -4.32
CA LEU A 88 -2.68 -3.97 -4.06
C LEU A 88 -3.71 -2.91 -3.68
N ASP A 89 -4.74 -2.76 -4.53
CA ASP A 89 -5.86 -1.86 -4.29
C ASP A 89 -7.01 -2.64 -3.69
N LEU A 90 -7.35 -2.35 -2.43
CA LEU A 90 -8.41 -3.06 -1.71
C LEU A 90 -9.81 -2.51 -1.98
N MET A 91 -9.90 -1.28 -2.49
CA MET A 91 -11.18 -0.61 -2.67
C MET A 91 -11.72 -0.72 -4.09
N HIS A 92 -10.86 -1.03 -5.06
CA HIS A 92 -11.24 -1.11 -6.48
C HIS A 92 -10.72 -2.39 -7.12
N PRO A 93 -11.10 -3.58 -6.59
CA PRO A 93 -10.48 -4.84 -7.01
C PRO A 93 -10.84 -5.28 -8.44
N PHE A 94 -11.81 -4.64 -9.08
CA PHE A 94 -12.29 -5.03 -10.41
C PHE A 94 -11.93 -4.04 -11.51
N PHE A 95 -11.02 -3.16 -11.26
CA PHE A 95 -10.52 -2.25 -12.29
C PHE A 95 -9.40 -2.86 -13.10
#